data_9c348769b86046384bc165ee179f1a8a
#
_entry.id   9c348769b86046384bc165ee179f1a8a
#
_cell.length_a   1.000
_cell.length_b   1.000
_cell.length_c   1.000
_cell.angle_alpha   90.00
_cell.angle_beta   90.00
_cell.angle_gamma   90.00
#
_symmetry.space_group_name_H-M   'P 1'
#
loop_
_entity.id
_entity.type
_entity.pdbx_description
1 polymer ?
#
loop_
_entity_poly.entity_id
_entity_poly.type
_entity_poly.pdbx_seq_one_letter_code
_entity_poly.pdbx_strand_id
1 'polypeptide(L)'
;MVPSRFVFVSSLSIFGAIREEPYPYEPIRETDIPRPNTAYGESKWQAEQFLATVKDFPYVILRPTGVYGPRERDYYIMAKSIKQHVDFAVGYKPQDITFVYVSDVVQAVYKAMKAEAAVSHAYFLSDGQVYNSRAFSDLLQKELGNPWVLHIKAPLWFLRLVCAISGTVNGWLGKLTTLNLDKYHILSQRNWQCDIEPARRDLGYEPQVLLDEGVRRSVQWYKQEGWL
;
A
#
# COMPACT_ATOMS: atom_id res chain seq x y z
N MET A 1 -24.49 17.53 -15.71
CA MET A 1 -23.27 17.75 -16.52
C MET A 1 -22.34 16.56 -16.27
N VAL A 2 -21.95 15.82 -17.29
CA VAL A 2 -20.98 14.72 -17.17
C VAL A 2 -19.58 15.35 -17.11
N PRO A 3 -18.70 14.98 -16.17
CA PRO A 3 -17.34 15.51 -16.14
C PRO A 3 -16.56 15.05 -17.37
N SER A 4 -15.59 15.84 -17.81
CA SER A 4 -14.69 15.47 -18.92
C SER A 4 -13.76 14.31 -18.56
N ARG A 5 -13.50 14.11 -17.27
CA ARG A 5 -12.68 13.00 -16.73
C ARG A 5 -12.99 12.79 -15.25
N PHE A 6 -13.07 11.52 -14.85
CA PHE A 6 -13.18 11.10 -13.45
C PHE A 6 -12.01 10.17 -13.11
N VAL A 7 -11.19 10.55 -12.16
CA VAL A 7 -10.06 9.70 -11.70
C VAL A 7 -10.41 9.09 -10.35
N PHE A 8 -10.52 7.78 -10.31
CA PHE A 8 -10.81 7.04 -9.09
C PHE A 8 -9.52 6.44 -8.53
N VAL A 9 -9.15 6.84 -7.31
CA VAL A 9 -8.03 6.25 -6.59
C VAL A 9 -8.54 5.03 -5.81
N SER A 10 -8.28 3.86 -6.40
CA SER A 10 -8.55 2.53 -5.83
C SER A 10 -7.35 2.05 -5.00
N SER A 11 -7.04 0.76 -5.02
CA SER A 11 -5.91 0.16 -4.30
C SER A 11 -5.53 -1.19 -4.88
N LEU A 12 -4.25 -1.57 -4.78
CA LEU A 12 -3.79 -2.94 -5.06
C LEU A 12 -4.47 -3.98 -4.14
N SER A 13 -4.96 -3.58 -2.97
CA SER A 13 -5.60 -4.48 -1.99
C SER A 13 -6.91 -5.13 -2.46
N ILE A 14 -7.47 -4.72 -3.61
CA ILE A 14 -8.61 -5.41 -4.23
C ILE A 14 -8.28 -6.84 -4.66
N PHE A 15 -6.99 -7.16 -4.85
CA PHE A 15 -6.57 -8.49 -5.32
C PHE A 15 -6.43 -9.50 -4.18
N GLY A 16 -6.19 -9.07 -2.94
CA GLY A 16 -5.92 -9.96 -1.82
C GLY A 16 -4.66 -10.80 -2.03
N ALA A 17 -4.59 -11.96 -1.38
CA ALA A 17 -3.45 -12.86 -1.42
C ALA A 17 -3.48 -13.73 -2.70
N ILE A 18 -2.84 -13.26 -3.77
CA ILE A 18 -2.72 -13.97 -5.05
C ILE A 18 -1.25 -14.05 -5.47
N ARG A 19 -0.91 -14.99 -6.36
CA ARG A 19 0.44 -15.22 -6.89
C ARG A 19 1.50 -15.37 -5.79
N GLU A 20 1.15 -16.07 -4.71
CA GLU A 20 2.04 -16.27 -3.56
C GLU A 20 2.83 -17.57 -3.63
N GLU A 21 2.69 -18.34 -4.71
CA GLU A 21 3.43 -19.58 -4.98
C GLU A 21 3.58 -19.78 -6.49
N PRO A 22 4.74 -20.33 -6.97
CA PRO A 22 5.98 -20.55 -6.22
C PRO A 22 6.75 -19.24 -5.95
N TYR A 23 7.76 -19.29 -5.08
CA TYR A 23 8.73 -18.21 -4.94
C TYR A 23 9.89 -18.43 -5.95
N PRO A 24 10.42 -17.39 -6.61
CA PRO A 24 10.06 -15.97 -6.51
C PRO A 24 8.65 -15.68 -7.06
N TYR A 25 7.96 -14.72 -6.43
CA TYR A 25 6.59 -14.39 -6.82
C TYR A 25 6.56 -13.61 -8.13
N GLU A 26 5.50 -13.81 -8.91
CA GLU A 26 5.24 -13.01 -10.10
C GLU A 26 4.44 -11.74 -9.78
N PRO A 27 4.65 -10.63 -10.50
CA PRO A 27 3.86 -9.44 -10.34
C PRO A 27 2.36 -9.69 -10.59
N ILE A 28 1.53 -9.04 -9.78
CA ILE A 28 0.08 -8.95 -9.99
C ILE A 28 -0.14 -8.11 -11.24
N ARG A 29 -0.97 -8.61 -12.17
CA ARG A 29 -1.29 -7.97 -13.44
C ARG A 29 -2.73 -7.47 -13.47
N GLU A 30 -3.02 -6.52 -14.33
CA GLU A 30 -4.38 -6.00 -14.52
C GLU A 30 -5.37 -7.07 -14.98
N THR A 31 -4.89 -8.12 -15.64
CA THR A 31 -5.67 -9.27 -16.11
C THR A 31 -6.02 -10.26 -15.01
N ASP A 32 -5.43 -10.14 -13.83
CA ASP A 32 -5.75 -11.01 -12.70
C ASP A 32 -7.14 -10.69 -12.14
N ILE A 33 -7.81 -11.72 -11.62
CA ILE A 33 -9.15 -11.58 -11.07
C ILE A 33 -9.06 -11.04 -9.63
N PRO A 34 -9.63 -9.87 -9.31
CA PRO A 34 -9.69 -9.35 -7.97
C PRO A 34 -10.38 -10.32 -6.99
N ARG A 35 -9.78 -10.49 -5.81
CA ARG A 35 -10.29 -11.32 -4.71
C ARG A 35 -10.01 -10.64 -3.37
N PRO A 36 -10.70 -9.52 -3.08
CA PRO A 36 -10.45 -8.78 -1.86
C PRO A 36 -10.70 -9.66 -0.63
N ASN A 37 -9.84 -9.52 0.37
CA ASN A 37 -9.91 -10.25 1.63
C ASN A 37 -9.99 -9.31 2.85
N THR A 38 -10.23 -8.03 2.59
CA THR A 38 -10.43 -6.98 3.60
C THR A 38 -11.66 -6.15 3.26
N ALA A 39 -12.32 -5.58 4.27
CA ALA A 39 -13.46 -4.69 4.07
C ALA A 39 -13.09 -3.46 3.20
N TYR A 40 -11.87 -2.94 3.39
CA TYR A 40 -11.35 -1.86 2.56
C TYR A 40 -11.20 -2.28 1.09
N GLY A 41 -10.53 -3.39 0.82
CA GLY A 41 -10.35 -3.93 -0.53
C GLY A 41 -11.69 -4.21 -1.21
N GLU A 42 -12.64 -4.81 -0.48
CA GLU A 42 -13.99 -5.06 -0.96
C GLU A 42 -14.71 -3.78 -1.35
N SER A 43 -14.67 -2.74 -0.50
CA SER A 43 -15.31 -1.45 -0.80
C SER A 43 -14.75 -0.78 -2.05
N LYS A 44 -13.43 -0.88 -2.26
CA LYS A 44 -12.76 -0.35 -3.46
C LYS A 44 -13.15 -1.15 -4.71
N TRP A 45 -13.20 -2.46 -4.60
CA TRP A 45 -13.60 -3.34 -5.70
C TRP A 45 -15.05 -3.10 -6.13
N GLN A 46 -15.98 -3.00 -5.18
CA GLN A 46 -17.37 -2.66 -5.49
C GLN A 46 -17.51 -1.31 -6.19
N ALA A 47 -16.73 -0.32 -5.79
CA ALA A 47 -16.71 0.98 -6.46
C ALA A 47 -16.18 0.90 -7.90
N GLU A 48 -15.15 0.09 -8.16
CA GLU A 48 -14.66 -0.16 -9.52
C GLU A 48 -15.72 -0.87 -10.39
N GLN A 49 -16.38 -1.90 -9.83
CA GLN A 49 -17.46 -2.60 -10.52
C GLN A 49 -18.62 -1.65 -10.87
N PHE A 50 -19.00 -0.78 -9.92
CA PHE A 50 -20.03 0.23 -10.17
C PHE A 50 -19.64 1.17 -11.31
N LEU A 51 -18.41 1.71 -11.30
CA LEU A 51 -17.94 2.58 -12.37
C LEU A 51 -18.02 1.91 -13.74
N ALA A 52 -17.69 0.64 -13.83
CA ALA A 52 -17.76 -0.12 -15.08
C ALA A 52 -19.18 -0.30 -15.63
N THR A 53 -20.24 -0.12 -14.81
CA THR A 53 -21.64 -0.17 -15.25
C THR A 53 -22.15 1.15 -15.81
N VAL A 54 -21.47 2.27 -15.53
CA VAL A 54 -21.94 3.60 -15.93
C VAL A 54 -21.53 3.88 -17.38
N LYS A 55 -22.51 3.84 -18.28
CA LYS A 55 -22.28 4.08 -19.71
C LYS A 55 -21.82 5.52 -19.98
N ASP A 56 -20.95 5.66 -20.95
CA ASP A 56 -20.46 6.95 -21.45
C ASP A 56 -19.83 7.85 -20.36
N PHE A 57 -19.33 7.23 -19.28
CA PHE A 57 -18.69 7.93 -18.19
C PHE A 57 -17.15 7.81 -18.31
N PRO A 58 -16.44 8.92 -18.55
CA PRO A 58 -14.99 8.88 -18.83
C PRO A 58 -14.17 8.74 -17.55
N TYR A 59 -14.01 7.53 -17.00
CA TYR A 59 -13.24 7.26 -15.82
C TYR A 59 -11.84 6.71 -16.11
N VAL A 60 -10.93 6.88 -15.17
CA VAL A 60 -9.64 6.20 -15.07
C VAL A 60 -9.48 5.71 -13.62
N ILE A 61 -9.03 4.47 -13.44
CA ILE A 61 -8.81 3.87 -12.13
C ILE A 61 -7.31 3.80 -11.87
N LEU A 62 -6.87 4.30 -10.72
CA LEU A 62 -5.50 4.17 -10.25
C LEU A 62 -5.47 3.24 -9.02
N ARG A 63 -4.65 2.21 -9.07
CA ARG A 63 -4.49 1.19 -8.02
C ARG A 63 -3.10 1.29 -7.38
N PRO A 64 -2.87 2.28 -6.51
CA PRO A 64 -1.59 2.39 -5.84
C PRO A 64 -1.36 1.22 -4.89
N THR A 65 -0.09 0.87 -4.71
CA THR A 65 0.40 -0.04 -3.67
C THR A 65 0.51 0.70 -2.33
N GLY A 66 1.45 0.35 -1.46
CA GLY A 66 1.67 1.03 -0.18
C GLY A 66 2.07 2.50 -0.36
N VAL A 67 1.09 3.41 -0.27
CA VAL A 67 1.34 4.86 -0.37
C VAL A 67 1.95 5.36 0.93
N TYR A 68 3.07 6.06 0.84
CA TYR A 68 3.75 6.64 2.01
C TYR A 68 4.20 8.08 1.74
N GLY A 69 4.54 8.81 2.80
CA GLY A 69 4.97 10.21 2.73
C GLY A 69 4.52 11.02 3.93
N PRO A 70 4.59 12.36 3.84
CA PRO A 70 4.09 13.27 4.87
C PRO A 70 2.64 12.99 5.25
N ARG A 71 2.33 13.07 6.58
CA ARG A 71 1.00 12.86 7.18
C ARG A 71 0.49 11.42 7.18
N GLU A 72 1.23 10.47 6.61
CA GLU A 72 0.86 9.06 6.66
C GLU A 72 1.15 8.50 8.07
N ARG A 73 0.19 7.79 8.67
CA ARG A 73 0.23 7.41 10.08
C ARG A 73 0.78 6.01 10.34
N ASP A 74 0.57 5.05 9.45
CA ASP A 74 1.01 3.68 9.66
C ASP A 74 2.55 3.58 9.66
N TYR A 75 3.20 4.25 8.69
CA TYR A 75 4.67 4.31 8.63
C TYR A 75 5.26 5.24 9.70
N TYR A 76 4.53 6.27 10.12
CA TYR A 76 4.90 7.06 11.30
C TYR A 76 4.91 6.20 12.58
N ILE A 77 3.89 5.33 12.78
CA ILE A 77 3.86 4.41 13.94
C ILE A 77 5.05 3.47 13.90
N MET A 78 5.44 2.97 12.72
CA MET A 78 6.66 2.16 12.54
C MET A 78 7.91 2.96 12.93
N ALA A 79 8.06 4.20 12.45
CA ALA A 79 9.18 5.07 12.82
C ALA A 79 9.25 5.31 14.33
N LYS A 80 8.11 5.56 14.98
CA LYS A 80 8.00 5.72 16.42
C LYS A 80 8.41 4.45 17.19
N SER A 81 8.00 3.27 16.71
CA SER A 81 8.39 1.98 17.28
C SER A 81 9.92 1.78 17.20
N ILE A 82 10.52 2.07 16.05
CA ILE A 82 11.98 1.99 15.87
C ILE A 82 12.71 2.99 16.80
N LYS A 83 12.19 4.21 16.93
CA LYS A 83 12.71 5.20 17.90
C LYS A 83 12.62 4.70 19.34
N GLN A 84 11.64 3.85 19.65
CA GLN A 84 11.45 3.16 20.93
C GLN A 84 12.22 1.81 21.01
N HIS A 85 13.16 1.60 20.11
CA HIS A 85 14.03 0.43 20.06
C HIS A 85 13.32 -0.90 19.73
N VAL A 86 12.17 -0.88 19.09
CA VAL A 86 11.44 -2.10 18.71
C VAL A 86 11.05 -2.07 17.24
N ASP A 87 11.33 -3.18 16.55
CA ASP A 87 10.88 -3.41 15.17
C ASP A 87 10.15 -4.76 15.09
N PHE A 88 8.93 -4.74 14.56
CA PHE A 88 8.07 -5.91 14.42
C PHE A 88 7.99 -6.37 12.98
N ALA A 89 8.29 -7.65 12.76
CA ALA A 89 8.06 -8.34 11.50
C ALA A 89 7.13 -9.54 11.72
N VAL A 90 6.39 -9.94 10.67
CA VAL A 90 5.45 -11.06 10.76
C VAL A 90 5.69 -12.12 9.68
N GLY A 91 5.55 -13.38 10.11
CA GLY A 91 5.75 -14.54 9.26
C GLY A 91 7.22 -14.82 8.94
N TYR A 92 7.49 -16.01 8.45
CA TYR A 92 8.85 -16.48 8.17
C TYR A 92 9.14 -16.73 6.69
N LYS A 93 8.09 -16.81 5.86
CA LYS A 93 8.23 -16.89 4.39
C LYS A 93 8.70 -15.53 3.83
N PRO A 94 9.37 -15.51 2.67
CA PRO A 94 9.67 -14.27 1.96
C PRO A 94 8.41 -13.42 1.75
N GLN A 95 8.58 -12.11 1.70
CA GLN A 95 7.52 -11.17 1.38
C GLN A 95 8.12 -10.11 0.46
N ASP A 96 7.51 -9.96 -0.70
CA ASP A 96 7.88 -8.98 -1.71
C ASP A 96 6.85 -7.84 -1.69
N ILE A 97 7.34 -6.63 -1.47
CA ILE A 97 6.51 -5.45 -1.27
C ILE A 97 6.92 -4.37 -2.27
N THR A 98 5.95 -3.64 -2.78
CA THR A 98 6.17 -2.42 -3.57
C THR A 98 5.60 -1.22 -2.84
N PHE A 99 6.20 -0.06 -3.08
CA PHE A 99 5.79 1.20 -2.46
C PHE A 99 5.58 2.28 -3.52
N VAL A 100 4.87 3.33 -3.16
CA VAL A 100 4.76 4.54 -3.97
C VAL A 100 4.75 5.77 -3.09
N TYR A 101 5.60 6.73 -3.39
CA TYR A 101 5.62 7.99 -2.67
C TYR A 101 4.42 8.87 -3.07
N VAL A 102 3.85 9.59 -2.13
CA VAL A 102 2.60 10.34 -2.33
C VAL A 102 2.66 11.32 -3.51
N SER A 103 3.81 11.96 -3.78
CA SER A 103 3.94 12.88 -4.92
C SER A 103 3.81 12.17 -6.27
N ASP A 104 4.23 10.91 -6.36
CA ASP A 104 4.14 10.14 -7.59
C ASP A 104 2.70 9.67 -7.84
N VAL A 105 1.93 9.40 -6.78
CA VAL A 105 0.47 9.21 -6.91
C VAL A 105 -0.20 10.48 -7.43
N VAL A 106 0.15 11.65 -6.89
CA VAL A 106 -0.39 12.95 -7.37
C VAL A 106 -0.02 13.18 -8.84
N GLN A 107 1.23 12.88 -9.22
CA GLN A 107 1.66 12.94 -10.63
C GLN A 107 0.80 12.04 -11.51
N ALA A 108 0.55 10.79 -11.09
CA ALA A 108 -0.28 9.84 -11.84
C ALA A 108 -1.72 10.33 -11.99
N VAL A 109 -2.33 10.91 -10.95
CA VAL A 109 -3.66 11.53 -11.02
C VAL A 109 -3.68 12.63 -12.07
N TYR A 110 -2.69 13.53 -12.06
CA TYR A 110 -2.61 14.62 -13.02
C TYR A 110 -2.44 14.13 -14.46
N LYS A 111 -1.65 13.10 -14.68
CA LYS A 111 -1.47 12.46 -15.99
C LYS A 111 -2.74 11.75 -16.44
N ALA A 112 -3.42 11.02 -15.55
CA ALA A 112 -4.68 10.35 -15.86
C ALA A 112 -5.81 11.31 -16.25
N MET A 113 -5.81 12.53 -15.72
CA MET A 113 -6.76 13.58 -16.13
C MET A 113 -6.62 13.99 -17.60
N LYS A 114 -5.46 13.78 -18.22
CA LYS A 114 -5.11 14.24 -19.57
C LYS A 114 -4.97 13.12 -20.60
N ALA A 115 -4.70 11.89 -20.17
CA ALA A 115 -4.42 10.77 -21.06
C ALA A 115 -5.71 10.22 -21.70
N GLU A 116 -5.90 10.43 -22.99
CA GLU A 116 -7.08 9.92 -23.71
C GLU A 116 -7.08 8.39 -23.80
N ALA A 117 -5.94 7.77 -23.99
CA ALA A 117 -5.79 6.32 -24.05
C ALA A 117 -6.17 5.62 -22.73
N ALA A 118 -6.25 6.36 -21.61
CA ALA A 118 -6.49 5.80 -20.28
C ALA A 118 -7.98 5.66 -19.94
N VAL A 119 -8.89 6.15 -20.76
CA VAL A 119 -10.34 6.09 -20.48
C VAL A 119 -10.81 4.65 -20.36
N SER A 120 -11.56 4.36 -19.30
CA SER A 120 -12.10 3.04 -18.95
C SER A 120 -11.05 1.97 -18.64
N HIS A 121 -9.84 2.40 -18.29
CA HIS A 121 -8.75 1.50 -17.87
C HIS A 121 -8.36 1.69 -16.40
N ALA A 122 -7.69 0.67 -15.86
CA ALA A 122 -7.16 0.66 -14.51
C ALA A 122 -5.63 0.47 -14.54
N TYR A 123 -4.90 1.14 -13.65
CA TYR A 123 -3.44 1.14 -13.64
C TYR A 123 -2.88 0.97 -12.25
N PHE A 124 -1.89 0.09 -12.10
CA PHE A 124 -1.12 -0.01 -10.87
C PHE A 124 -0.09 1.11 -10.77
N LEU A 125 0.18 1.54 -9.53
CA LEU A 125 1.18 2.54 -9.23
C LEU A 125 2.13 2.03 -8.15
N SER A 126 3.43 1.98 -8.46
CA SER A 126 4.53 1.76 -7.52
C SER A 126 5.75 2.56 -7.99
N ASP A 127 6.83 2.52 -7.25
CA ASP A 127 8.12 3.09 -7.68
C ASP A 127 8.89 2.20 -8.69
N GLY A 128 8.29 1.06 -9.07
CA GLY A 128 8.86 0.12 -10.05
C GLY A 128 9.92 -0.82 -9.46
N GLN A 129 10.18 -0.76 -8.15
CA GLN A 129 11.12 -1.64 -7.47
C GLN A 129 10.38 -2.62 -6.55
N VAL A 130 11.00 -3.77 -6.31
CA VAL A 130 10.49 -4.78 -5.38
C VAL A 130 11.41 -4.84 -4.18
N TYR A 131 10.82 -4.77 -3.00
CA TYR A 131 11.53 -4.70 -1.73
C TYR A 131 11.15 -5.89 -0.84
N ASN A 132 12.09 -6.35 -0.03
CA ASN A 132 11.78 -7.29 1.04
C ASN A 132 11.02 -6.60 2.21
N SER A 133 10.42 -7.40 3.09
CA SER A 133 9.60 -6.91 4.21
C SER A 133 10.33 -6.00 5.20
N ARG A 134 11.66 -5.98 5.18
CA ARG A 134 12.46 -5.16 6.10
C ARG A 134 12.97 -3.87 5.50
N ALA A 135 12.94 -3.73 4.18
CA ALA A 135 13.56 -2.59 3.50
C ALA A 135 13.10 -1.23 4.05
N PHE A 136 11.79 -1.10 4.33
CA PHE A 136 11.25 0.15 4.89
C PHE A 136 11.73 0.40 6.31
N SER A 137 11.70 -0.61 7.20
CA SER A 137 12.14 -0.47 8.59
C SER A 137 13.64 -0.24 8.70
N ASP A 138 14.45 -0.89 7.87
CA ASP A 138 15.90 -0.69 7.83
C ASP A 138 16.26 0.75 7.40
N LEU A 139 15.55 1.30 6.42
CA LEU A 139 15.71 2.71 6.01
C LEU A 139 15.25 3.68 7.10
N LEU A 140 14.13 3.42 7.76
CA LEU A 140 13.69 4.22 8.92
C LEU A 140 14.76 4.22 10.03
N GLN A 141 15.31 3.04 10.36
CA GLN A 141 16.37 2.93 11.38
C GLN A 141 17.59 3.77 11.00
N LYS A 142 18.00 3.71 9.74
CA LYS A 142 19.10 4.52 9.19
C LYS A 142 18.83 6.03 9.35
N GLU A 143 17.65 6.51 8.93
CA GLU A 143 17.28 7.93 8.97
C GLU A 143 17.04 8.46 10.39
N LEU A 144 16.80 7.56 11.35
CA LEU A 144 16.72 7.88 12.78
C LEU A 144 18.07 7.86 13.50
N GLY A 145 19.19 7.68 12.76
CA GLY A 145 20.54 7.67 13.32
C GLY A 145 21.05 6.32 13.78
N ASN A 146 20.50 5.24 13.23
CA ASN A 146 20.85 3.85 13.56
C ASN A 146 20.74 3.51 15.07
N PRO A 147 19.61 3.80 15.74
CA PRO A 147 19.42 3.37 17.11
C PRO A 147 19.54 1.84 17.20
N TRP A 148 19.99 1.35 18.36
CA TRP A 148 19.86 -0.09 18.63
C TRP A 148 18.39 -0.49 18.62
N VAL A 149 18.03 -1.60 17.96
CA VAL A 149 16.64 -2.04 17.81
C VAL A 149 16.53 -3.53 18.06
N LEU A 150 15.57 -3.91 18.90
CA LEU A 150 15.17 -5.30 19.10
C LEU A 150 14.22 -5.72 17.97
N HIS A 151 14.68 -6.63 17.13
CA HIS A 151 13.88 -7.18 16.03
C HIS A 151 13.03 -8.36 16.51
N ILE A 152 11.71 -8.18 16.55
CA ILE A 152 10.77 -9.22 16.98
C ILE A 152 10.05 -9.76 15.74
N LYS A 153 10.22 -11.06 15.48
CA LYS A 153 9.53 -11.74 14.38
C LYS A 153 8.44 -12.64 14.93
N ALA A 154 7.18 -12.27 14.72
CA ALA A 154 6.02 -13.00 15.23
C ALA A 154 5.49 -14.01 14.20
N PRO A 155 5.10 -15.24 14.61
CA PRO A 155 4.43 -16.16 13.71
C PRO A 155 3.01 -15.67 13.37
N LEU A 156 2.51 -16.02 12.18
CA LEU A 156 1.20 -15.56 11.69
C LEU A 156 0.04 -15.97 12.60
N TRP A 157 0.09 -17.15 13.21
CA TRP A 157 -0.96 -17.59 14.13
C TRP A 157 -1.08 -16.66 15.36
N PHE A 158 0.06 -16.18 15.88
CA PHE A 158 0.08 -15.24 17.00
C PHE A 158 -0.49 -13.89 16.60
N LEU A 159 -0.10 -13.35 15.43
CA LEU A 159 -0.68 -12.13 14.90
C LEU A 159 -2.20 -12.25 14.74
N ARG A 160 -2.69 -13.38 14.19
CA ARG A 160 -4.11 -13.63 14.04
C ARG A 160 -4.86 -13.60 15.36
N LEU A 161 -4.29 -14.24 16.40
CA LEU A 161 -4.87 -14.24 17.73
C LEU A 161 -4.96 -12.82 18.32
N VAL A 162 -3.87 -12.05 18.23
CA VAL A 162 -3.84 -10.66 18.71
C VAL A 162 -4.87 -9.79 17.96
N CYS A 163 -4.95 -9.88 16.65
CA CYS A 163 -5.90 -9.13 15.85
C CYS A 163 -7.36 -9.51 16.16
N ALA A 164 -7.65 -10.80 16.38
CA ALA A 164 -8.99 -11.27 16.73
C ALA A 164 -9.42 -10.76 18.11
N ILE A 165 -8.56 -10.88 19.13
CA ILE A 165 -8.84 -10.40 20.49
C ILE A 165 -9.01 -8.88 20.49
N SER A 166 -8.08 -8.14 19.87
CA SER A 166 -8.13 -6.69 19.81
C SER A 166 -9.38 -6.20 19.10
N GLY A 167 -9.75 -6.81 17.98
CA GLY A 167 -10.97 -6.48 17.24
C GLY A 167 -12.24 -6.70 18.07
N THR A 168 -12.33 -7.82 18.78
CA THR A 168 -13.50 -8.18 19.60
C THR A 168 -13.63 -7.24 20.80
N VAL A 169 -12.56 -7.04 21.57
CA VAL A 169 -12.58 -6.21 22.79
C VAL A 169 -12.88 -4.75 22.44
N ASN A 170 -12.24 -4.18 21.43
CA ASN A 170 -12.48 -2.80 21.04
C ASN A 170 -13.87 -2.62 20.38
N GLY A 171 -14.36 -3.63 19.64
CA GLY A 171 -15.73 -3.65 19.13
C GLY A 171 -16.77 -3.56 20.24
N TRP A 172 -16.58 -4.29 21.35
CA TRP A 172 -17.43 -4.21 22.54
C TRP A 172 -17.37 -2.84 23.23
N LEU A 173 -16.20 -2.18 23.18
CA LEU A 173 -16.01 -0.84 23.76
C LEU A 173 -16.40 0.28 22.81
N GLY A 174 -16.90 -0.02 21.61
CA GLY A 174 -17.23 0.98 20.58
C GLY A 174 -16.01 1.77 20.07
N LYS A 175 -14.80 1.23 20.23
CA LYS A 175 -13.55 1.88 19.82
C LYS A 175 -13.04 1.29 18.53
N LEU A 176 -12.63 2.15 17.59
CA LEU A 176 -11.92 1.71 16.40
C LEU A 176 -10.50 1.27 16.79
N THR A 177 -10.09 0.08 16.31
CA THR A 177 -8.73 -0.42 16.51
C THR A 177 -8.04 -0.60 15.16
N THR A 178 -6.76 -0.27 15.11
CA THR A 178 -5.91 -0.52 13.94
C THR A 178 -5.48 -1.99 13.83
N LEU A 179 -5.52 -2.75 14.95
CA LEU A 179 -5.23 -4.19 14.98
C LEU A 179 -6.54 -4.97 14.94
N ASN A 180 -6.96 -5.36 13.74
CA ASN A 180 -8.15 -6.14 13.45
C ASN A 180 -7.83 -7.24 12.41
N LEU A 181 -8.81 -8.05 12.03
CA LEU A 181 -8.61 -9.13 11.05
C LEU A 181 -8.23 -8.61 9.66
N ASP A 182 -8.69 -7.43 9.26
CA ASP A 182 -8.26 -6.80 8.00
C ASP A 182 -6.76 -6.51 8.03
N LYS A 183 -6.24 -5.98 9.14
CA LYS A 183 -4.79 -5.77 9.31
C LYS A 183 -4.00 -7.08 9.29
N TYR A 184 -4.57 -8.15 9.87
CA TYR A 184 -3.97 -9.48 9.75
C TYR A 184 -3.85 -9.92 8.28
N HIS A 185 -4.89 -9.78 7.48
CA HIS A 185 -4.87 -10.14 6.07
C HIS A 185 -3.82 -9.34 5.29
N ILE A 186 -3.73 -8.03 5.50
CA ILE A 186 -2.73 -7.17 4.88
C ILE A 186 -1.31 -7.61 5.25
N LEU A 187 -1.03 -7.82 6.53
CA LEU A 187 0.31 -8.17 7.01
C LEU A 187 0.72 -9.61 6.67
N SER A 188 -0.25 -10.53 6.53
CA SER A 188 0.01 -11.92 6.18
C SER A 188 0.25 -12.15 4.70
N GLN A 189 -0.21 -11.28 3.83
CA GLN A 189 -0.01 -11.38 2.38
C GLN A 189 1.48 -11.28 2.03
N ARG A 190 1.93 -12.20 1.17
CA ARG A 190 3.35 -12.36 0.84
C ARG A 190 3.75 -11.62 -0.43
N ASN A 191 2.83 -11.44 -1.37
CA ASN A 191 3.09 -10.80 -2.65
C ASN A 191 2.30 -9.50 -2.79
N TRP A 192 3.04 -8.39 -2.85
CA TRP A 192 2.52 -7.04 -3.11
C TRP A 192 3.21 -6.43 -4.34
N GLN A 193 3.77 -7.28 -5.24
CA GLN A 193 4.34 -6.80 -6.49
C GLN A 193 3.21 -6.49 -7.47
N CYS A 194 3.38 -5.45 -8.26
CA CYS A 194 2.45 -5.13 -9.34
C CYS A 194 3.19 -4.66 -10.59
N ASP A 195 2.61 -4.92 -11.75
CA ASP A 195 3.11 -4.50 -13.05
C ASP A 195 2.67 -3.07 -13.35
N ILE A 196 3.62 -2.13 -13.43
CA ILE A 196 3.34 -0.72 -13.75
C ILE A 196 3.60 -0.34 -15.22
N GLU A 197 4.02 -1.29 -16.06
CA GLU A 197 4.31 -1.00 -17.47
C GLU A 197 3.09 -0.44 -18.24
N PRO A 198 1.84 -0.89 -18.02
CA PRO A 198 0.67 -0.23 -18.60
C PRO A 198 0.54 1.24 -18.21
N ALA A 199 0.79 1.59 -16.93
CA ALA A 199 0.76 2.99 -16.48
C ALA A 199 1.87 3.83 -17.14
N ARG A 200 3.06 3.26 -17.33
CA ARG A 200 4.16 3.93 -18.05
C ARG A 200 3.78 4.22 -19.50
N ARG A 201 3.27 3.23 -20.20
CA ARG A 201 2.93 3.31 -21.62
C ARG A 201 1.77 4.29 -21.87
N ASP A 202 0.67 4.16 -21.14
CA ASP A 202 -0.59 4.84 -21.47
C ASP A 202 -0.74 6.19 -20.76
N LEU A 203 -0.18 6.34 -19.55
CA LEU A 203 -0.19 7.59 -18.78
C LEU A 203 1.13 8.37 -18.92
N GLY A 204 2.20 7.76 -19.40
CA GLY A 204 3.56 8.29 -19.28
C GLY A 204 3.97 8.41 -17.81
N TYR A 205 3.47 7.50 -16.94
CA TYR A 205 3.81 7.49 -15.52
C TYR A 205 5.28 7.13 -15.33
N GLU A 206 6.01 7.98 -14.64
CA GLU A 206 7.40 7.74 -14.26
C GLU A 206 7.59 8.13 -12.80
N PRO A 207 7.71 7.14 -11.90
CA PRO A 207 7.97 7.42 -10.49
C PRO A 207 9.30 8.13 -10.32
N GLN A 208 9.31 9.21 -9.53
CA GLN A 208 10.46 10.08 -9.35
C GLN A 208 11.15 9.85 -7.99
N VAL A 209 10.46 9.20 -7.06
CA VAL A 209 10.93 9.06 -5.69
C VAL A 209 11.03 7.58 -5.33
N LEU A 210 12.26 7.06 -5.29
CA LEU A 210 12.54 5.72 -4.80
C LEU A 210 12.41 5.64 -3.27
N LEU A 211 12.37 4.43 -2.74
CA LEU A 211 12.05 4.18 -1.33
C LEU A 211 13.01 4.87 -0.37
N ASP A 212 14.32 4.88 -0.63
CA ASP A 212 15.32 5.49 0.23
C ASP A 212 15.13 7.01 0.38
N GLU A 213 14.95 7.69 -0.74
CA GLU A 213 14.71 9.14 -0.77
C GLU A 213 13.34 9.48 -0.15
N GLY A 214 12.31 8.70 -0.43
CA GLY A 214 10.98 8.92 0.10
C GLY A 214 10.91 8.73 1.62
N VAL A 215 11.60 7.71 2.16
CA VAL A 215 11.71 7.49 3.61
C VAL A 215 12.46 8.65 4.26
N ARG A 216 13.57 9.10 3.67
CA ARG A 216 14.33 10.26 4.14
C ARG A 216 13.44 11.51 4.24
N ARG A 217 12.68 11.84 3.18
CA ARG A 217 11.74 12.98 3.16
C ARG A 217 10.66 12.84 4.23
N SER A 218 10.10 11.64 4.38
CA SER A 218 9.06 11.37 5.37
C SER A 218 9.55 11.58 6.80
N VAL A 219 10.75 11.05 7.14
CA VAL A 219 11.35 11.22 8.47
C VAL A 219 11.71 12.68 8.74
N GLN A 220 12.23 13.41 7.74
CA GLN A 220 12.49 14.85 7.86
C GLN A 220 11.19 15.61 8.18
N TRP A 221 10.11 15.31 7.45
CA TRP A 221 8.82 15.94 7.72
C TRP A 221 8.30 15.60 9.12
N TYR A 222 8.37 14.34 9.57
CA TYR A 222 7.96 13.96 10.93
C TYR A 222 8.72 14.71 12.01
N LYS A 223 10.04 14.96 11.81
CA LYS A 223 10.86 15.75 12.73
C LYS A 223 10.48 17.23 12.71
N GLN A 224 10.25 17.82 11.54
CA GLN A 224 9.90 19.24 11.38
C GLN A 224 8.54 19.57 12.01
N GLU A 225 7.56 18.67 11.89
CA GLU A 225 6.21 18.83 12.43
C GLU A 225 6.08 18.35 13.89
N GLY A 226 7.17 17.94 14.52
CA GLY A 226 7.18 17.50 15.92
C GLY A 226 6.46 16.18 16.18
N TRP A 227 6.36 15.33 15.15
CA TRP A 227 5.80 13.97 15.31
C TRP A 227 6.83 13.00 15.90
N LEU A 228 8.12 13.21 15.62
CA LEU A 228 9.26 12.40 16.09
C LEU A 228 10.20 13.16 17.02
#